data_cf430ff710ee013953d7bc89812ac3bd
#
_entry.id   cf430ff710ee013953d7bc89812ac3bd
#
_cell.length_a   1.000
_cell.length_b   1.000
_cell.length_c   1.000
_cell.angle_alpha   90.00
_cell.angle_beta   90.00
_cell.angle_gamma   90.00
#
_symmetry.space_group_name_H-M   'P 1'
#
loop_
_entity.id
_entity.type
_entity.pdbx_description
1 polymer ?
#
loop_
_entity_poly.entity_id
_entity_poly.type
_entity_poly.pdbx_seq_one_letter_code
_entity_poly.pdbx_strand_id
1 'polypeptide(L)'
;PHVPSSHMNVRIFGILDKNKDIAEWWIGGGYDLTPYIAYREDCIDWHTRAKSFLDEVNCEYYKVFSENCNNYFKLPHRNERRGIGGIFFDNLTDLSLDNSTDFLKAVAKNYLDSYLKIINLRKDIEFTLSEKEFQLIRRGRYVEFNLVCDRGTLFGLQSKGRIQSILASLPNNTKWQYNASEVYKRMEKSLLEFINKDWNV
;
A
#
# COMPACT_ATOMS: atom_id res chain seq x y z
N PRO A 1 -8.09 -8.02 -13.63
CA PRO A 1 -8.73 -7.89 -12.29
C PRO A 1 -8.08 -8.76 -11.21
N HIS A 2 -7.43 -9.89 -11.59
CA HIS A 2 -6.83 -10.85 -10.66
C HIS A 2 -5.48 -10.40 -10.12
N VAL A 3 -4.73 -9.59 -10.88
CA VAL A 3 -3.51 -8.94 -10.39
C VAL A 3 -3.93 -7.74 -9.53
N PRO A 4 -3.57 -7.71 -8.24
CA PRO A 4 -3.86 -6.57 -7.37
C PRO A 4 -3.07 -5.34 -7.78
N SER A 5 -3.54 -4.16 -7.40
CA SER A 5 -2.68 -2.98 -7.37
C SER A 5 -1.79 -3.01 -6.13
N SER A 6 -0.65 -2.37 -6.21
CA SER A 6 0.28 -2.24 -5.11
C SER A 6 0.91 -0.86 -5.12
N HIS A 7 1.27 -0.39 -3.94
CA HIS A 7 1.99 0.86 -3.74
C HIS A 7 3.20 0.59 -2.85
N MET A 8 4.30 1.24 -3.17
CA MET A 8 5.52 1.21 -2.35
C MET A 8 6.20 2.57 -2.38
N ASN A 9 6.71 2.97 -1.25
CA ASN A 9 7.69 4.06 -1.17
C ASN A 9 8.74 3.75 -0.10
N VAL A 10 9.93 4.31 -0.31
CA VAL A 10 11.01 4.39 0.68
C VAL A 10 11.59 5.79 0.62
N ARG A 11 11.89 6.38 1.76
CA ARG A 11 12.38 7.74 1.86
C ARG A 11 13.33 7.90 3.03
N ILE A 12 14.32 8.76 2.83
CA ILE A 12 15.22 9.23 3.88
C ILE A 12 15.21 10.75 3.89
N PHE A 13 15.17 11.32 5.06
CA PHE A 13 15.25 12.76 5.28
C PHE A 13 16.45 13.07 6.15
N GLY A 14 17.07 14.20 5.89
CA GLY A 14 18.18 14.68 6.68
C GLY A 14 18.10 16.20 6.85
N ILE A 15 18.49 16.67 8.03
CA ILE A 15 18.74 18.08 8.32
C ILE A 15 20.25 18.27 8.30
N LEU A 16 20.71 19.22 7.49
CA LEU A 16 22.12 19.57 7.43
C LEU A 16 22.41 20.72 8.40
N ASP A 17 23.56 20.65 9.04
CA ASP A 17 24.10 21.76 9.84
C ASP A 17 24.74 22.85 8.96
N LYS A 18 25.37 23.85 9.59
CA LYS A 18 26.03 24.97 8.91
C LYS A 18 27.23 24.51 8.05
N ASN A 19 27.84 23.38 8.37
CA ASN A 19 28.97 22.82 7.65
C ASN A 19 28.52 21.86 6.51
N LYS A 20 27.19 21.67 6.35
CA LYS A 20 26.56 20.71 5.45
C LYS A 20 26.75 19.23 5.86
N ASP A 21 27.06 18.99 7.14
CA ASP A 21 27.04 17.65 7.71
C ASP A 21 25.63 17.29 8.16
N ILE A 22 25.28 16.00 8.16
CA ILE A 22 23.96 15.52 8.59
C ILE A 22 23.87 15.65 10.11
N ALA A 23 23.06 16.61 10.58
CA ALA A 23 22.80 16.85 11.99
C ALA A 23 21.73 15.90 12.55
N GLU A 24 20.66 15.69 11.79
CA GLU A 24 19.57 14.78 12.14
C GLU A 24 19.08 14.06 10.88
N TRP A 25 18.56 12.85 11.05
CA TRP A 25 17.99 12.09 9.95
C TRP A 25 16.90 11.13 10.46
N TRP A 26 16.00 10.76 9.58
CA TRP A 26 14.98 9.73 9.82
C TRP A 26 14.57 9.09 8.51
N ILE A 27 14.03 7.90 8.61
CA ILE A 27 13.52 7.15 7.47
C ILE A 27 12.02 6.90 7.57
N GLY A 28 11.40 6.71 6.43
CA GLY A 28 10.02 6.30 6.31
C GLY A 28 9.82 5.46 5.07
N GLY A 29 8.75 4.72 5.05
CA GLY A 29 8.44 3.89 3.90
C GLY A 29 7.35 2.88 4.18
N GLY A 30 7.25 1.93 3.27
CA GLY A 30 6.31 0.84 3.37
C GLY A 30 5.76 0.44 2.02
N TYR A 31 4.92 -0.56 2.05
CA TYR A 31 4.19 -1.05 0.90
C TYR A 31 2.86 -1.68 1.32
N ASP A 32 1.87 -1.59 0.45
CA ASP A 32 0.56 -2.18 0.65
C ASP A 32 0.00 -2.80 -0.63
N LEU A 33 -0.93 -3.75 -0.47
CA LEU A 33 -1.55 -4.50 -1.54
C LEU A 33 -3.05 -4.22 -1.58
N THR A 34 -3.55 -3.87 -2.77
CA THR A 34 -4.96 -3.55 -3.02
C THR A 34 -5.55 -4.54 -4.04
N PRO A 35 -6.07 -5.70 -3.60
CA PRO A 35 -6.74 -6.63 -4.48
C PRO A 35 -8.11 -6.10 -4.93
N TYR A 36 -8.52 -6.53 -6.11
CA TYR A 36 -9.89 -6.38 -6.63
C TYR A 36 -10.67 -7.69 -6.48
N ILE A 37 -10.01 -8.80 -6.81
CA ILE A 37 -10.42 -10.15 -6.49
C ILE A 37 -9.32 -10.70 -5.58
N ALA A 38 -9.68 -11.01 -4.33
CA ALA A 38 -8.70 -11.41 -3.33
C ALA A 38 -8.52 -12.93 -3.31
N TYR A 39 -7.27 -13.35 -3.15
CA TYR A 39 -6.86 -14.74 -2.96
C TYR A 39 -6.24 -14.89 -1.58
N ARG A 40 -6.74 -15.84 -0.81
CA ARG A 40 -6.30 -16.04 0.58
C ARG A 40 -4.81 -16.35 0.68
N GLU A 41 -4.31 -17.17 -0.22
CA GLU A 41 -2.90 -17.56 -0.28
C GLU A 41 -1.99 -16.37 -0.58
N ASP A 42 -2.40 -15.44 -1.46
CA ASP A 42 -1.64 -14.23 -1.75
C ASP A 42 -1.56 -13.32 -0.52
N CYS A 43 -2.68 -13.18 0.19
CA CYS A 43 -2.73 -12.37 1.41
C CYS A 43 -1.83 -12.94 2.51
N ILE A 44 -1.86 -14.26 2.72
CA ILE A 44 -1.00 -14.93 3.70
C ILE A 44 0.47 -14.79 3.31
N ASP A 45 0.83 -15.10 2.06
CA ASP A 45 2.22 -15.04 1.58
C ASP A 45 2.78 -13.61 1.67
N TRP A 46 1.97 -12.60 1.29
CA TRP A 46 2.34 -11.19 1.39
C TRP A 46 2.74 -10.78 2.81
N HIS A 47 1.90 -11.10 3.78
CA HIS A 47 2.13 -10.76 5.19
C HIS A 47 3.22 -11.62 5.82
N THR A 48 3.29 -12.92 5.50
CA THR A 48 4.35 -13.82 5.99
C THR A 48 5.74 -13.37 5.53
N ARG A 49 5.88 -12.96 4.27
CA ARG A 49 7.15 -12.44 3.75
C ARG A 49 7.55 -11.12 4.40
N ALA A 50 6.59 -10.23 4.61
CA ALA A 50 6.82 -8.98 5.32
C ALA A 50 7.31 -9.24 6.76
N LYS A 51 6.64 -10.15 7.46
CA LYS A 51 7.00 -10.53 8.83
C LYS A 51 8.38 -11.19 8.89
N SER A 52 8.62 -12.20 8.07
CA SER A 52 9.90 -12.93 8.08
C SER A 52 11.09 -12.00 7.85
N PHE A 53 10.97 -11.07 6.91
CA PHE A 53 12.00 -10.07 6.64
C PHE A 53 12.21 -9.11 7.83
N LEU A 54 11.14 -8.64 8.45
CA LEU A 54 11.23 -7.68 9.55
C LEU A 54 11.73 -8.33 10.85
N ASP A 55 11.37 -9.59 11.10
CA ASP A 55 11.83 -10.35 12.26
C ASP A 55 13.38 -10.54 12.27
N GLU A 56 14.03 -10.51 11.11
CA GLU A 56 15.51 -10.53 11.02
C GLU A 56 16.14 -9.23 11.52
N VAL A 57 15.38 -8.12 11.52
CA VAL A 57 15.87 -6.81 11.99
C VAL A 57 15.37 -6.53 13.40
N ASN A 58 14.06 -6.65 13.64
CA ASN A 58 13.43 -6.46 14.93
C ASN A 58 12.05 -7.14 14.93
N CYS A 59 11.83 -8.08 15.82
CA CYS A 59 10.60 -8.88 15.90
C CYS A 59 9.32 -8.06 16.19
N GLU A 60 9.43 -6.85 16.72
CA GLU A 60 8.30 -5.96 16.98
C GLU A 60 7.90 -5.14 15.73
N TYR A 61 8.78 -5.00 14.74
CA TYR A 61 8.54 -4.13 13.59
C TYR A 61 7.32 -4.53 12.79
N TYR A 62 7.15 -5.82 12.52
CA TYR A 62 6.00 -6.26 11.72
C TYR A 62 4.67 -5.87 12.38
N LYS A 63 4.53 -6.12 13.66
CA LYS A 63 3.30 -5.78 14.41
C LYS A 63 3.01 -4.28 14.33
N VAL A 64 3.99 -3.45 14.66
CA VAL A 64 3.85 -2.00 14.66
C VAL A 64 3.59 -1.46 13.26
N PHE A 65 4.35 -1.91 12.27
CA PHE A 65 4.26 -1.38 10.91
C PHE A 65 3.00 -1.86 10.18
N SER A 66 2.52 -3.07 10.44
CA SER A 66 1.25 -3.54 9.88
C SER A 66 0.05 -2.82 10.48
N GLU A 67 0.07 -2.54 11.78
CA GLU A 67 -0.95 -1.73 12.44
C GLU A 67 -0.96 -0.29 11.89
N ASN A 68 0.20 0.34 11.75
CA ASN A 68 0.34 1.66 11.13
C ASN A 68 -0.20 1.67 9.70
N CYS A 69 0.10 0.66 8.90
CA CYS A 69 -0.41 0.48 7.54
C CYS A 69 -1.94 0.40 7.53
N ASN A 70 -2.51 -0.45 8.37
CA ASN A 70 -3.95 -0.62 8.50
C ASN A 70 -4.67 0.65 8.94
N ASN A 71 -4.04 1.45 9.81
CA ASN A 71 -4.59 2.71 10.29
C ASN A 71 -4.48 3.84 9.26
N TYR A 72 -3.37 3.88 8.53
CA TYR A 72 -3.15 4.93 7.52
C TYR A 72 -4.03 4.76 6.28
N PHE A 73 -4.11 3.54 5.73
CA PHE A 73 -4.82 3.28 4.49
C PHE A 73 -6.31 2.96 4.69
N LYS A 74 -7.00 3.83 5.44
CA LYS A 74 -8.45 3.78 5.65
C LYS A 74 -9.18 4.81 4.79
N LEU A 75 -10.40 4.43 4.35
CA LEU A 75 -11.39 5.32 3.79
C LEU A 75 -12.50 5.54 4.84
N PRO A 76 -12.41 6.59 5.68
CA PRO A 76 -13.36 6.78 6.78
C PRO A 76 -14.81 6.91 6.28
N HIS A 77 -15.01 7.62 5.17
CA HIS A 77 -16.33 7.83 4.55
C HIS A 77 -16.94 6.57 3.92
N ARG A 78 -16.15 5.49 3.77
CA ARG A 78 -16.60 4.16 3.30
C ARG A 78 -16.62 3.12 4.42
N ASN A 79 -16.03 3.42 5.57
CA ASN A 79 -15.80 2.48 6.66
C ASN A 79 -15.07 1.20 6.22
N GLU A 80 -14.08 1.35 5.35
CA GLU A 80 -13.27 0.25 4.82
C GLU A 80 -11.78 0.62 4.75
N ARG A 81 -10.90 -0.38 4.65
CA ARG A 81 -9.49 -0.19 4.29
C ARG A 81 -9.34 -0.12 2.77
N ARG A 82 -8.26 0.52 2.31
CA ARG A 82 -7.93 0.59 0.88
C ARG A 82 -7.62 -0.79 0.30
N GLY A 83 -6.95 -1.64 1.04
CA GLY A 83 -6.54 -3.00 0.66
C GLY A 83 -6.31 -3.88 1.86
N ILE A 84 -5.59 -4.97 1.66
CA ILE A 84 -5.26 -5.93 2.73
C ILE A 84 -4.12 -5.45 3.65
N GLY A 85 -3.55 -4.25 3.40
CA GLY A 85 -2.43 -3.71 4.13
C GLY A 85 -1.08 -4.23 3.64
N GLY A 86 -0.15 -4.24 4.55
CA GLY A 86 1.26 -4.55 4.37
C GLY A 86 2.04 -3.95 5.53
N ILE A 87 3.02 -3.10 5.25
CA ILE A 87 3.81 -2.40 6.25
C ILE A 87 3.87 -0.90 5.97
N PHE A 88 3.85 -0.09 7.02
CA PHE A 88 4.06 1.34 6.93
C PHE A 88 4.79 1.85 8.18
N PHE A 89 5.89 2.56 7.97
CA PHE A 89 6.67 3.20 9.02
C PHE A 89 7.02 4.63 8.64
N ASP A 90 7.11 5.48 9.64
CA ASP A 90 7.44 6.89 9.50
C ASP A 90 8.26 7.35 10.70
N ASN A 91 9.16 8.31 10.47
CA ASN A 91 10.02 8.87 11.51
C ASN A 91 10.84 7.82 12.28
N LEU A 92 11.32 6.76 11.60
CA LEU A 92 12.16 5.74 12.20
C LEU A 92 13.60 6.26 12.34
N THR A 93 14.15 6.22 13.56
CA THR A 93 15.47 6.76 13.92
C THR A 93 16.35 5.80 14.72
N ASP A 94 15.87 4.61 15.01
CA ASP A 94 16.53 3.60 15.87
C ASP A 94 17.63 2.79 15.15
N LEU A 95 17.82 3.03 13.85
CA LEU A 95 18.92 2.43 13.08
C LEU A 95 20.01 3.47 12.81
N SER A 96 21.27 3.08 12.69
CA SER A 96 22.31 3.98 12.17
C SER A 96 22.00 4.39 10.72
N LEU A 97 22.65 5.45 10.22
CA LEU A 97 22.42 5.93 8.86
C LEU A 97 22.70 4.85 7.80
N ASP A 98 23.80 4.13 7.94
CA ASP A 98 24.17 3.04 7.03
C ASP A 98 23.16 1.90 7.10
N ASN A 99 22.81 1.44 8.30
CA ASN A 99 21.79 0.41 8.51
C ASN A 99 20.42 0.84 7.99
N SER A 100 20.06 2.12 8.10
CA SER A 100 18.83 2.67 7.54
C SER A 100 18.77 2.56 6.03
N THR A 101 19.89 2.86 5.36
CA THR A 101 19.99 2.73 3.91
C THR A 101 19.83 1.28 3.46
N ASP A 102 20.48 0.35 4.16
CA ASP A 102 20.39 -1.08 3.84
C ASP A 102 19.00 -1.64 4.18
N PHE A 103 18.38 -1.19 5.27
CA PHE A 103 17.00 -1.51 5.60
C PHE A 103 16.03 -1.05 4.50
N LEU A 104 16.15 0.18 4.00
CA LEU A 104 15.30 0.69 2.92
C LEU A 104 15.47 -0.12 1.61
N LYS A 105 16.70 -0.52 1.27
CA LYS A 105 16.95 -1.42 0.13
C LYS A 105 16.30 -2.79 0.33
N ALA A 106 16.38 -3.34 1.55
CA ALA A 106 15.76 -4.62 1.88
C ALA A 106 14.22 -4.54 1.83
N VAL A 107 13.61 -3.45 2.30
CA VAL A 107 12.15 -3.17 2.14
C VAL A 107 11.77 -3.18 0.67
N ALA A 108 12.50 -2.45 -0.18
CA ALA A 108 12.22 -2.39 -1.61
C ALA A 108 12.39 -3.76 -2.30
N LYS A 109 13.41 -4.53 -1.92
CA LYS A 109 13.64 -5.87 -2.44
C LYS A 109 12.53 -6.84 -2.02
N ASN A 110 12.17 -6.85 -0.74
CA ASN A 110 11.09 -7.70 -0.22
C ASN A 110 9.74 -7.41 -0.92
N TYR A 111 9.42 -6.13 -1.10
CA TYR A 111 8.27 -5.70 -1.88
C TYR A 111 8.29 -6.28 -3.30
N LEU A 112 9.40 -6.08 -4.01
CA LEU A 112 9.52 -6.49 -5.41
C LEU A 112 9.37 -8.00 -5.57
N ASP A 113 10.08 -8.77 -4.74
CA ASP A 113 10.03 -10.24 -4.76
C ASP A 113 8.63 -10.77 -4.45
N SER A 114 7.94 -10.15 -3.48
CA SER A 114 6.59 -10.54 -3.08
C SER A 114 5.55 -10.19 -4.15
N TYR A 115 5.63 -8.99 -4.72
CA TYR A 115 4.67 -8.55 -5.71
C TYR A 115 4.84 -9.25 -7.07
N LEU A 116 6.08 -9.46 -7.51
CA LEU A 116 6.35 -10.22 -8.75
C LEU A 116 5.84 -11.66 -8.68
N LYS A 117 5.91 -12.29 -7.51
CA LYS A 117 5.34 -13.62 -7.30
C LYS A 117 3.83 -13.61 -7.55
N ILE A 118 3.11 -12.65 -6.97
CA ILE A 118 1.66 -12.51 -7.16
C ILE A 118 1.33 -12.23 -8.64
N ILE A 119 2.04 -11.30 -9.28
CA ILE A 119 1.86 -11.02 -10.71
C ILE A 119 1.99 -12.30 -11.54
N ASN A 120 3.05 -13.06 -11.33
CA ASN A 120 3.30 -14.29 -12.09
C ASN A 120 2.23 -15.37 -11.87
N LEU A 121 1.64 -15.43 -10.68
CA LEU A 121 0.55 -16.36 -10.39
C LEU A 121 -0.80 -15.92 -11.00
N ARG A 122 -1.03 -14.61 -11.19
CA ARG A 122 -2.36 -14.07 -11.48
C ARG A 122 -2.51 -13.43 -12.87
N LYS A 123 -1.42 -13.11 -13.56
CA LYS A 123 -1.45 -12.35 -14.83
C LYS A 123 -2.17 -13.06 -15.99
N ASP A 124 -2.15 -14.40 -16.00
CA ASP A 124 -2.70 -15.20 -17.08
C ASP A 124 -4.10 -15.77 -16.76
N ILE A 125 -4.68 -15.38 -15.62
CA ILE A 125 -6.05 -15.80 -15.27
C ILE A 125 -7.05 -15.04 -16.14
N GLU A 126 -7.90 -15.77 -16.86
CA GLU A 126 -9.01 -15.21 -17.61
C GLU A 126 -10.01 -14.50 -16.70
N PHE A 127 -10.63 -13.45 -17.19
CA PHE A 127 -11.60 -12.67 -16.42
C PHE A 127 -12.83 -12.32 -17.23
N THR A 128 -13.92 -12.15 -16.54
CA THR A 128 -15.20 -11.73 -17.12
C THR A 128 -15.30 -10.20 -17.24
N LEU A 129 -16.24 -9.72 -18.06
CA LEU A 129 -16.54 -8.28 -18.14
C LEU A 129 -17.00 -7.71 -16.80
N SER A 130 -17.77 -8.50 -16.01
CA SER A 130 -18.22 -8.07 -14.68
C SER A 130 -17.07 -7.88 -13.71
N GLU A 131 -16.06 -8.76 -13.72
CA GLU A 131 -14.86 -8.61 -12.90
C GLU A 131 -14.02 -7.40 -13.33
N LYS A 132 -13.92 -7.16 -14.64
CA LYS A 132 -13.25 -5.97 -15.16
C LYS A 132 -13.95 -4.69 -14.72
N GLU A 133 -15.26 -4.66 -14.78
CA GLU A 133 -16.04 -3.51 -14.35
C GLU A 133 -15.96 -3.30 -12.83
N PHE A 134 -16.01 -4.37 -12.05
CA PHE A 134 -15.77 -4.32 -10.61
C PHE A 134 -14.38 -3.76 -10.27
N GLN A 135 -13.32 -4.17 -10.99
CA GLN A 135 -11.99 -3.57 -10.86
C GLN A 135 -12.04 -2.04 -11.04
N LEU A 136 -12.75 -1.54 -12.05
CA LEU A 136 -12.84 -0.10 -12.30
C LEU A 136 -13.55 0.64 -11.16
N ILE A 137 -14.59 0.04 -10.58
CA ILE A 137 -15.29 0.58 -9.41
C ILE A 137 -14.36 0.61 -8.19
N ARG A 138 -13.62 -0.47 -7.93
CA ARG A 138 -12.66 -0.53 -6.82
C ARG A 138 -11.48 0.43 -7.01
N ARG A 139 -11.06 0.70 -8.23
CA ARG A 139 -10.11 1.77 -8.55
C ARG A 139 -10.64 3.15 -8.16
N GLY A 140 -11.95 3.36 -8.19
CA GLY A 140 -12.59 4.56 -7.64
C GLY A 140 -12.29 4.75 -6.15
N ARG A 141 -12.32 3.68 -5.35
CA ARG A 141 -11.94 3.72 -3.92
C ARG A 141 -10.48 4.15 -3.71
N TYR A 142 -9.60 3.65 -4.57
CA TYR A 142 -8.18 4.06 -4.54
C TYR A 142 -8.03 5.55 -4.84
N VAL A 143 -8.74 6.07 -5.84
CA VAL A 143 -8.74 7.51 -6.16
C VAL A 143 -9.31 8.34 -5.01
N GLU A 144 -10.41 7.88 -4.39
CA GLU A 144 -10.98 8.55 -3.21
C GLU A 144 -9.94 8.67 -2.09
N PHE A 145 -9.21 7.60 -1.79
CA PHE A 145 -8.15 7.64 -0.78
C PHE A 145 -7.08 8.67 -1.13
N ASN A 146 -6.53 8.60 -2.34
CA ASN A 146 -5.42 9.48 -2.75
C ASN A 146 -5.81 10.96 -2.76
N LEU A 147 -7.02 11.30 -3.17
CA LEU A 147 -7.46 12.71 -3.25
C LEU A 147 -7.96 13.26 -1.92
N VAL A 148 -8.51 12.42 -1.04
CA VAL A 148 -9.19 12.89 0.19
C VAL A 148 -8.38 12.60 1.45
N CYS A 149 -7.64 11.51 1.50
CA CYS A 149 -7.03 11.01 2.72
C CYS A 149 -5.49 11.02 2.68
N ASP A 150 -4.87 10.90 1.49
CA ASP A 150 -3.42 10.75 1.39
C ASP A 150 -2.68 12.05 1.73
N ARG A 151 -1.93 12.01 2.84
CA ARG A 151 -1.15 13.17 3.32
C ARG A 151 -0.13 13.66 2.29
N GLY A 152 0.49 12.74 1.54
CA GLY A 152 1.48 13.09 0.52
C GLY A 152 0.85 13.85 -0.65
N THR A 153 -0.29 13.41 -1.13
CA THR A 153 -1.05 14.10 -2.19
C THR A 153 -1.52 15.49 -1.72
N LEU A 154 -2.10 15.55 -0.52
CA LEU A 154 -2.56 16.83 0.05
C LEU A 154 -1.41 17.82 0.22
N PHE A 155 -0.28 17.38 0.77
CA PHE A 155 0.92 18.21 0.90
C PHE A 155 1.44 18.69 -0.46
N GLY A 156 1.53 17.77 -1.44
CA GLY A 156 1.99 18.10 -2.79
C GLY A 156 1.14 19.17 -3.46
N LEU A 157 -0.18 19.08 -3.35
CA LEU A 157 -1.12 20.06 -3.90
C LEU A 157 -1.02 21.40 -3.16
N GLN A 158 -0.91 21.40 -1.83
CA GLN A 158 -0.78 22.61 -1.02
C GLN A 158 0.54 23.34 -1.24
N SER A 159 1.63 22.58 -1.44
CA SER A 159 2.97 23.14 -1.70
C SER A 159 3.17 23.62 -3.14
N LYS A 160 2.13 23.58 -3.97
CA LYS A 160 2.16 23.92 -5.41
C LYS A 160 3.18 23.11 -6.20
N GLY A 161 3.36 21.85 -5.82
CA GLY A 161 4.20 20.91 -6.55
C GLY A 161 3.67 20.63 -7.97
N ARG A 162 4.46 19.94 -8.78
CA ARG A 162 4.07 19.58 -10.15
C ARG A 162 2.90 18.61 -10.13
N ILE A 163 1.72 19.06 -10.56
CA ILE A 163 0.45 18.31 -10.49
C ILE A 163 0.56 16.95 -11.18
N GLN A 164 1.18 16.88 -12.36
CA GLN A 164 1.33 15.63 -13.12
C GLN A 164 2.13 14.58 -12.33
N SER A 165 3.11 15.00 -11.52
CA SER A 165 3.89 14.10 -10.67
C SER A 165 3.12 13.68 -9.42
N ILE A 166 2.35 14.59 -8.82
CA ILE A 166 1.51 14.32 -7.65
C ILE A 166 0.42 13.30 -7.99
N LEU A 167 -0.21 13.45 -9.17
CA LEU A 167 -1.33 12.61 -9.61
C LEU A 167 -0.88 11.41 -10.48
N ALA A 168 0.42 11.17 -10.62
CA ALA A 168 0.95 10.09 -11.48
C ALA A 168 0.50 8.68 -11.06
N SER A 169 0.16 8.49 -9.78
CA SER A 169 -0.32 7.21 -9.25
C SER A 169 -1.80 6.92 -9.52
N LEU A 170 -2.56 7.90 -10.01
CA LEU A 170 -3.97 7.70 -10.28
C LEU A 170 -4.18 6.79 -11.51
N PRO A 171 -5.13 5.84 -11.46
CA PRO A 171 -5.42 4.95 -12.58
C PRO A 171 -6.06 5.73 -13.73
N ASN A 172 -5.66 5.39 -14.98
CA ASN A 172 -6.19 6.04 -16.20
C ASN A 172 -7.71 5.85 -16.36
N ASN A 173 -8.25 4.72 -15.90
CA ASN A 173 -9.66 4.40 -15.97
C ASN A 173 -10.18 3.97 -14.61
N THR A 174 -11.31 4.58 -14.22
CA THR A 174 -12.03 4.29 -12.98
C THR A 174 -13.51 4.52 -13.17
N LYS A 175 -14.33 3.93 -12.29
CA LYS A 175 -15.79 4.12 -12.29
C LYS A 175 -16.30 4.39 -10.88
N TRP A 176 -17.40 5.14 -10.82
CA TRP A 176 -18.26 5.24 -9.65
C TRP A 176 -19.64 4.79 -10.03
N GLN A 177 -20.29 4.01 -9.16
CA GLN A 177 -21.68 3.61 -9.30
C GLN A 177 -22.48 4.10 -8.09
N TYR A 178 -23.59 4.76 -8.36
CA TYR A 178 -24.50 5.19 -7.30
C TYR A 178 -25.33 4.01 -6.78
N ASN A 179 -25.88 3.21 -7.72
CA ASN A 179 -26.64 2.00 -7.41
C ASN A 179 -25.90 0.78 -7.95
N ALA A 180 -25.23 0.04 -7.10
CA ALA A 180 -24.53 -1.17 -7.48
C ALA A 180 -25.53 -2.31 -7.78
N SER A 181 -25.26 -3.10 -8.83
CA SER A 181 -25.99 -4.32 -9.11
C SER A 181 -25.76 -5.38 -8.02
N GLU A 182 -26.67 -6.35 -7.90
CA GLU A 182 -26.53 -7.44 -6.93
C GLU A 182 -25.25 -8.28 -7.14
N VAL A 183 -24.79 -8.36 -8.38
CA VAL A 183 -23.49 -9.02 -8.69
C VAL A 183 -22.34 -8.28 -8.03
N TYR A 184 -22.29 -6.95 -8.18
CA TYR A 184 -21.22 -6.13 -7.61
C TYR A 184 -21.29 -6.07 -6.09
N LYS A 185 -22.48 -6.02 -5.50
CA LYS A 185 -22.64 -6.10 -4.04
C LYS A 185 -22.08 -7.40 -3.47
N ARG A 186 -22.29 -8.54 -4.14
CA ARG A 186 -21.72 -9.83 -3.73
C ARG A 186 -20.21 -9.84 -3.83
N MET A 187 -19.65 -9.35 -4.94
CA MET A 187 -18.20 -9.24 -5.12
C MET A 187 -17.58 -8.31 -4.08
N GLU A 188 -18.22 -7.18 -3.81
CA GLU A 188 -17.76 -6.23 -2.79
C GLU A 188 -17.79 -6.84 -1.39
N LYS A 189 -18.89 -7.51 -1.02
CA LYS A 189 -18.99 -8.21 0.26
C LYS A 189 -17.87 -9.24 0.44
N SER A 190 -17.61 -10.06 -0.58
CA SER A 190 -16.52 -11.03 -0.55
C SER A 190 -15.15 -10.34 -0.37
N LEU A 191 -14.89 -9.26 -1.10
CA LEU A 191 -13.63 -8.51 -0.98
C LEU A 191 -13.46 -7.88 0.41
N LEU A 192 -14.53 -7.32 0.99
CA LEU A 192 -14.49 -6.67 2.31
C LEU A 192 -14.08 -7.64 3.43
N GLU A 193 -14.39 -8.94 3.30
CA GLU A 193 -13.95 -9.97 4.25
C GLU A 193 -12.41 -10.12 4.27
N PHE A 194 -11.72 -9.74 3.20
CA PHE A 194 -10.27 -9.74 3.12
C PHE A 194 -9.65 -8.42 3.56
N ILE A 195 -10.14 -7.30 3.04
CA ILE A 195 -9.49 -6.00 3.27
C ILE A 195 -9.72 -5.46 4.68
N ASN A 196 -10.79 -5.85 5.35
CA ASN A 196 -11.06 -5.44 6.74
C ASN A 196 -10.52 -6.43 7.78
N LYS A 197 -9.85 -7.49 7.33
CA LYS A 197 -9.25 -8.48 8.22
C LYS A 197 -7.85 -8.05 8.67
N ASP A 198 -7.52 -8.32 9.94
CA ASP A 198 -6.15 -8.26 10.41
C ASP A 198 -5.43 -9.58 10.07
N TRP A 199 -4.42 -9.47 9.22
CA TRP A 199 -3.63 -10.61 8.77
C TRP A 199 -2.51 -10.88 9.78
N ASN A 200 -2.88 -11.57 10.88
CA ASN A 200 -1.92 -12.06 11.87
C ASN A 200 -1.27 -13.34 11.34
N VAL A 201 0.03 -13.31 11.04
CA VAL A 201 0.85 -14.41 10.51
C VAL A 201 2.00 -14.73 11.46
#